data_051d3d5ed2fe1f90c6bf050f461e0292
#
_entry.id   051d3d5ed2fe1f90c6bf050f461e0292
#
_cell.length_a   1.000
_cell.length_b   1.000
_cell.length_c   1.000
_cell.angle_alpha   90.00
_cell.angle_beta   90.00
_cell.angle_gamma   90.00
#
_symmetry.space_group_name_H-M   'P 1'
#
loop_
_entity.id
_entity.type
_entity.pdbx_description
1 polymer ?
#
loop_
_entity_poly.entity_id
_entity_poly.type
_entity_poly.pdbx_seq_one_letter_code
_entity_poly.pdbx_strand_id
1 'polypeptide(L)'
;MKAVIMAGGEGTRLRPITETMPKPLVETDGIPTLEHIFRLLLRHGITEAALTTRYLGDMIRAREGDEYISPAGERLELCYFEERDPLGTAGGVRQAEPFWRGGEPFLVISGDAMTDADLTAAEEFHRQKGSAVTVLLSYAPDPREYGTVILARGGRITGF
;
A
#
# COMPACT_ATOMS: atom_id res chain seq x y z
N MET A 1 11.56 7.64 -4.10
CA MET A 1 10.45 7.49 -3.09
C MET A 1 10.44 6.06 -2.54
N LYS A 2 10.09 5.84 -1.26
CA LYS A 2 9.88 4.51 -0.65
C LYS A 2 8.38 4.22 -0.53
N ALA A 3 7.99 2.97 -0.28
CA ALA A 3 6.59 2.60 -0.07
C ALA A 3 6.36 1.93 1.29
N VAL A 4 5.23 2.23 1.93
CA VAL A 4 4.70 1.49 3.08
C VAL A 4 3.42 0.79 2.63
N ILE A 5 3.42 -0.54 2.71
CA ILE A 5 2.30 -1.39 2.30
C ILE A 5 1.58 -1.89 3.56
N MET A 6 0.32 -1.54 3.72
CA MET A 6 -0.49 -1.98 4.84
C MET A 6 -1.07 -3.36 4.57
N ALA A 7 -0.56 -4.38 5.25
CA ALA A 7 -0.89 -5.79 5.01
C ALA A 7 -1.37 -6.52 6.29
N GLY A 8 -1.76 -5.80 7.36
CA GLY A 8 -2.13 -6.37 8.66
C GLY A 8 -3.62 -6.73 8.84
N GLY A 9 -4.46 -6.47 7.83
CA GLY A 9 -5.92 -6.66 7.91
C GLY A 9 -6.36 -8.13 7.88
N GLU A 10 -7.45 -8.46 8.60
CA GLU A 10 -8.02 -9.83 8.65
C GLU A 10 -8.80 -10.25 7.39
N GLY A 11 -9.18 -9.31 6.55
CA GLY A 11 -9.91 -9.62 5.32
C GLY A 11 -11.27 -10.27 5.52
N THR A 12 -12.00 -9.94 6.60
CA THR A 12 -13.24 -10.62 7.04
C THR A 12 -14.31 -10.75 5.96
N ARG A 13 -14.36 -9.80 5.01
CA ARG A 13 -15.31 -9.82 3.87
C ARG A 13 -15.03 -10.93 2.85
N LEU A 14 -13.82 -11.47 2.84
CA LEU A 14 -13.42 -12.57 1.93
C LEU A 14 -13.42 -13.94 2.60
N ARG A 15 -13.98 -14.09 3.81
CA ARG A 15 -14.13 -15.40 4.45
C ARG A 15 -15.03 -16.30 3.59
N PRO A 16 -14.73 -17.61 3.48
CA PRO A 16 -13.75 -18.35 4.29
C PRO A 16 -12.29 -18.33 3.79
N ILE A 17 -12.00 -17.76 2.62
CA ILE A 17 -10.66 -17.78 2.01
C ILE A 17 -9.61 -17.21 2.98
N THR A 18 -9.94 -16.10 3.62
CA THR A 18 -9.02 -15.40 4.52
C THR A 18 -8.92 -15.99 5.93
N GLU A 19 -9.55 -17.13 6.20
CA GLU A 19 -9.34 -17.87 7.45
C GLU A 19 -7.99 -18.59 7.46
N THR A 20 -7.49 -18.96 6.28
CA THR A 20 -6.24 -19.73 6.13
C THR A 20 -5.18 -19.03 5.28
N MET A 21 -5.51 -17.90 4.65
CA MET A 21 -4.62 -17.15 3.78
C MET A 21 -4.77 -15.65 4.04
N PRO A 22 -3.70 -14.88 4.26
CA PRO A 22 -3.81 -13.44 4.44
C PRO A 22 -4.28 -12.79 3.13
N LYS A 23 -5.16 -11.77 3.24
CA LYS A 23 -5.79 -11.10 2.09
C LYS A 23 -4.80 -10.67 0.99
N PRO A 24 -3.61 -10.13 1.29
CA PRO A 24 -2.63 -9.76 0.27
C PRO A 24 -2.11 -10.92 -0.57
N LEU A 25 -2.20 -12.16 -0.09
CA LEU A 25 -1.80 -13.36 -0.82
C LEU A 25 -2.93 -14.01 -1.62
N VAL A 26 -4.17 -13.51 -1.52
CA VAL A 26 -5.26 -13.96 -2.38
C VAL A 26 -4.92 -13.63 -3.83
N GLU A 27 -5.01 -14.65 -4.69
CA GLU A 27 -4.63 -14.51 -6.09
C GLU A 27 -5.72 -13.81 -6.91
N THR A 28 -5.28 -12.91 -7.76
CA THR A 28 -6.06 -12.31 -8.82
C THR A 28 -5.34 -12.60 -10.14
N ASP A 29 -6.02 -13.26 -11.06
CA ASP A 29 -5.44 -13.72 -12.33
C ASP A 29 -4.19 -14.62 -12.13
N GLY A 30 -4.24 -15.52 -11.12
CA GLY A 30 -3.17 -16.48 -10.81
C GLY A 30 -1.92 -15.86 -10.16
N ILE A 31 -1.99 -14.61 -9.71
CA ILE A 31 -0.88 -13.87 -9.08
C ILE A 31 -1.41 -13.27 -7.77
N PRO A 32 -0.67 -13.38 -6.65
CA PRO A 32 -1.04 -12.70 -5.41
C PRO A 32 -1.25 -11.20 -5.60
N THR A 33 -2.30 -10.66 -4.97
CA THR A 33 -2.58 -9.21 -5.04
C THR A 33 -1.36 -8.37 -4.63
N LEU A 34 -0.60 -8.84 -3.64
CA LEU A 34 0.61 -8.18 -3.17
C LEU A 34 1.69 -8.09 -4.27
N GLU A 35 1.86 -9.13 -5.09
CA GLU A 35 2.82 -9.10 -6.19
C GLU A 35 2.41 -8.12 -7.31
N HIS A 36 1.10 -7.93 -7.55
CA HIS A 36 0.66 -6.86 -8.46
C HIS A 36 1.10 -5.48 -7.96
N ILE A 37 1.03 -5.26 -6.64
CA ILE A 37 1.51 -4.03 -6.01
C ILE A 37 3.04 -3.91 -6.18
N PHE A 38 3.80 -4.96 -5.92
CA PHE A 38 5.26 -4.95 -6.11
C PHE A 38 5.66 -4.57 -7.54
N ARG A 39 4.98 -5.15 -8.53
CA ARG A 39 5.19 -4.82 -9.95
C ARG A 39 4.82 -3.36 -10.27
N LEU A 40 3.75 -2.83 -9.65
CA LEU A 40 3.40 -1.42 -9.78
C LEU A 40 4.49 -0.53 -9.21
N LEU A 41 5.00 -0.82 -8.01
CA LEU A 41 6.07 -0.06 -7.37
C LEU A 41 7.34 -0.02 -8.24
N LEU A 42 7.78 -1.19 -8.72
CA LEU A 42 8.96 -1.30 -9.59
C LEU A 42 8.80 -0.53 -10.89
N ARG A 43 7.63 -0.59 -11.54
CA ARG A 43 7.31 0.19 -12.75
C ARG A 43 7.52 1.69 -12.57
N HIS A 44 7.33 2.19 -11.36
CA HIS A 44 7.53 3.59 -10.99
C HIS A 44 8.86 3.87 -10.28
N GLY A 45 9.84 2.94 -10.38
CA GLY A 45 11.18 3.11 -9.83
C GLY A 45 11.26 3.08 -8.29
N ILE A 46 10.24 2.54 -7.62
CA ILE A 46 10.24 2.33 -6.17
C ILE A 46 10.84 0.96 -5.89
N THR A 47 12.01 0.93 -5.29
CA THR A 47 12.82 -0.28 -5.06
C THR A 47 12.92 -0.71 -3.59
N GLU A 48 12.27 0.03 -2.68
CA GLU A 48 12.25 -0.27 -1.26
C GLU A 48 10.81 -0.20 -0.73
N ALA A 49 10.34 -1.26 -0.06
CA ALA A 49 9.02 -1.29 0.56
C ALA A 49 9.05 -1.86 1.98
N ALA A 50 8.30 -1.23 2.87
CA ALA A 50 8.00 -1.75 4.20
C ALA A 50 6.57 -2.32 4.22
N LEU A 51 6.40 -3.54 4.74
CA LEU A 51 5.10 -4.13 4.96
C LEU A 51 4.74 -4.03 6.44
N THR A 52 3.58 -3.43 6.76
CA THR A 52 3.02 -3.57 8.10
C THR A 52 2.14 -4.81 8.13
N THR A 53 2.46 -5.76 8.98
CA THR A 53 1.81 -7.07 9.02
C THR A 53 1.24 -7.35 10.40
N ARG A 54 0.20 -8.18 10.48
CA ARG A 54 -0.36 -8.68 11.74
C ARG A 54 -0.99 -10.06 11.53
N TYR A 55 -2.22 -10.10 11.03
CA TYR A 55 -2.95 -11.35 10.80
C TYR A 55 -2.28 -12.18 9.71
N LEU A 56 -1.85 -13.38 10.07
CA LEU A 56 -1.12 -14.30 9.19
C LEU A 56 0.12 -13.66 8.51
N GLY A 57 0.75 -12.69 9.18
CA GLY A 57 1.91 -11.95 8.65
C GLY A 57 3.11 -12.85 8.35
N ASP A 58 3.32 -13.91 9.14
CA ASP A 58 4.39 -14.89 8.90
C ASP A 58 4.25 -15.58 7.54
N MET A 59 3.02 -15.82 7.07
CA MET A 59 2.79 -16.40 5.74
C MET A 59 3.23 -15.46 4.62
N ILE A 60 3.00 -14.15 4.79
CA ILE A 60 3.46 -13.14 3.83
C ILE A 60 4.97 -13.17 3.78
N ARG A 61 5.63 -13.09 4.94
CA ARG A 61 7.10 -13.11 5.02
C ARG A 61 7.70 -14.41 4.52
N ALA A 62 7.10 -15.56 4.83
CA ALA A 62 7.57 -16.87 4.37
C ALA A 62 7.49 -17.02 2.84
N ARG A 63 6.48 -16.41 2.21
CA ARG A 63 6.29 -16.45 0.76
C ARG A 63 7.21 -15.46 0.05
N GLU A 64 7.22 -14.20 0.48
CA GLU A 64 7.86 -13.10 -0.26
C GLU A 64 9.34 -12.92 0.11
N GLY A 65 9.78 -13.39 1.28
CA GLY A 65 11.16 -13.22 1.75
C GLY A 65 11.51 -11.76 2.05
N ASP A 66 12.79 -11.44 1.99
CA ASP A 66 13.29 -10.07 2.24
C ASP A 66 13.53 -9.31 0.91
N GLU A 67 13.22 -9.91 -0.24
CA GLU A 67 13.29 -9.29 -1.57
C GLU A 67 12.32 -9.96 -2.55
N TYR A 68 11.76 -9.16 -3.44
CA TYR A 68 10.99 -9.65 -4.58
C TYR A 68 11.74 -9.36 -5.87
N ILE A 69 11.84 -10.36 -6.74
CA ILE A 69 12.44 -10.23 -8.08
C ILE A 69 11.32 -10.32 -9.11
N SER A 70 11.13 -9.28 -9.90
CA SER A 70 10.13 -9.27 -10.95
C SER A 70 10.51 -10.22 -12.10
N PRO A 71 9.55 -10.64 -12.95
CA PRO A 71 9.85 -11.41 -14.16
C PRO A 71 10.85 -10.72 -15.12
N ALA A 72 11.01 -9.40 -15.02
CA ALA A 72 11.98 -8.60 -15.78
C ALA A 72 13.36 -8.52 -15.10
N GLY A 73 13.52 -9.13 -13.91
CA GLY A 73 14.77 -9.11 -13.15
C GLY A 73 14.96 -7.86 -12.27
N GLU A 74 13.92 -7.01 -12.14
CA GLU A 74 13.97 -5.86 -11.25
C GLU A 74 13.82 -6.31 -9.80
N ARG A 75 14.48 -5.62 -8.86
CA ARG A 75 14.54 -5.98 -7.45
C ARG A 75 13.80 -4.95 -6.58
N LEU A 76 12.94 -5.43 -5.68
CA LEU A 76 12.30 -4.67 -4.61
C LEU A 76 12.78 -5.22 -3.27
N GLU A 77 13.42 -4.41 -2.47
CA GLU A 77 13.82 -4.77 -1.09
C GLU A 77 12.62 -4.66 -0.15
N LEU A 78 12.42 -5.68 0.68
CA LEU A 78 11.29 -5.79 1.59
C LEU A 78 11.76 -5.78 3.04
N CYS A 79 11.09 -5.01 3.88
CA CYS A 79 11.22 -5.10 5.33
C CYS A 79 9.83 -5.19 5.99
N TYR A 80 9.77 -5.72 7.21
CA TYR A 80 8.52 -6.06 7.86
C TYR A 80 8.42 -5.40 9.24
N PHE A 81 7.26 -4.83 9.51
CA PHE A 81 6.88 -4.25 10.80
C PHE A 81 5.63 -4.97 11.31
N GLU A 82 5.84 -5.90 12.22
CA GLU A 82 4.76 -6.71 12.79
C GLU A 82 4.03 -5.92 13.89
N GLU A 83 2.71 -5.79 13.75
CA GLU A 83 1.82 -5.21 14.75
C GLU A 83 1.41 -6.30 15.76
N ARG A 84 1.74 -6.11 17.04
CA ARG A 84 1.28 -7.02 18.11
C ARG A 84 -0.20 -6.84 18.42
N ASP A 85 -0.64 -5.58 18.45
CA ASP A 85 -2.02 -5.17 18.64
C ASP A 85 -2.51 -4.38 17.43
N PRO A 86 -3.83 -4.34 17.14
CA PRO A 86 -4.37 -3.56 16.04
C PRO A 86 -4.08 -2.06 16.24
N LEU A 87 -3.16 -1.51 15.47
CA LEU A 87 -2.79 -0.10 15.53
C LEU A 87 -3.68 0.80 14.64
N GLY A 88 -4.47 0.18 13.80
CA GLY A 88 -5.22 0.87 12.75
C GLY A 88 -4.31 1.38 11.62
N THR A 89 -4.90 1.98 10.61
CA THR A 89 -4.19 2.40 9.38
C THR A 89 -3.00 3.30 9.65
N ALA A 90 -3.23 4.40 10.35
CA ALA A 90 -2.17 5.38 10.64
C ALA A 90 -1.16 4.87 11.66
N GLY A 91 -1.57 4.00 12.59
CA GLY A 91 -0.69 3.42 13.60
C GLY A 91 0.34 2.47 13.00
N GLY A 92 -0.07 1.60 12.06
CA GLY A 92 0.85 0.73 11.33
C GLY A 92 1.88 1.54 10.53
N VAL A 93 1.44 2.57 9.81
CA VAL A 93 2.35 3.49 9.09
C VAL A 93 3.34 4.16 10.05
N ARG A 94 2.88 4.61 11.22
CA ARG A 94 3.73 5.20 12.25
C ARG A 94 4.74 4.20 12.80
N GLN A 95 4.37 2.94 12.98
CA GLN A 95 5.29 1.90 13.44
C GLN A 95 6.45 1.70 12.45
N ALA A 96 6.21 1.87 11.15
CA ALA A 96 7.23 1.82 10.11
C ALA A 96 8.08 3.12 10.01
N GLU A 97 7.97 4.06 10.96
CA GLU A 97 8.74 5.33 10.95
C GLU A 97 10.24 5.14 10.75
N PRO A 98 10.93 4.18 11.37
CA PRO A 98 12.37 3.97 11.13
C PRO A 98 12.74 3.74 9.66
N PHE A 99 11.81 3.20 8.86
CA PHE A 99 12.02 2.95 7.44
C PHE A 99 11.87 4.23 6.58
N TRP A 100 10.86 5.04 6.84
CA TRP A 100 10.56 6.23 6.01
C TRP A 100 11.08 7.55 6.61
N ARG A 101 11.65 7.54 7.82
CA ARG A 101 12.25 8.73 8.42
C ARG A 101 13.37 9.27 7.53
N GLY A 102 13.33 10.55 7.20
CA GLY A 102 14.36 11.20 6.37
C GLY A 102 13.88 12.45 5.66
N GLY A 103 12.58 12.78 5.77
CA GLY A 103 12.01 14.01 5.19
C GLY A 103 11.64 13.91 3.71
N GLU A 104 11.94 12.80 3.03
CA GLU A 104 11.46 12.56 1.66
C GLU A 104 10.03 12.05 1.67
N PRO A 105 9.22 12.40 0.65
CA PRO A 105 7.90 11.81 0.47
C PRO A 105 7.97 10.29 0.35
N PHE A 106 6.99 9.61 0.91
CA PHE A 106 6.82 8.17 0.77
C PHE A 106 5.37 7.83 0.41
N LEU A 107 5.19 6.72 -0.30
CA LEU A 107 3.88 6.19 -0.66
C LEU A 107 3.32 5.37 0.50
N VAL A 108 2.02 5.49 0.77
CA VAL A 108 1.25 4.55 1.59
C VAL A 108 0.22 3.89 0.68
N ILE A 109 0.21 2.57 0.65
CA ILE A 109 -0.72 1.77 -0.17
C ILE A 109 -1.26 0.59 0.63
N SER A 110 -2.51 0.22 0.41
CA SER A 110 -3.09 -0.98 1.00
C SER A 110 -2.59 -2.23 0.28
N GLY A 111 -2.25 -3.29 1.01
CA GLY A 111 -1.73 -4.56 0.48
C GLY A 111 -2.73 -5.37 -0.36
N ASP A 112 -3.95 -4.87 -0.51
CA ASP A 112 -5.01 -5.42 -1.34
C ASP A 112 -5.51 -4.44 -2.42
N ALA A 113 -4.83 -3.31 -2.61
CA ALA A 113 -5.20 -2.30 -3.59
C ALA A 113 -4.76 -2.71 -5.00
N MET A 114 -5.73 -3.06 -5.85
CA MET A 114 -5.51 -3.23 -7.29
C MET A 114 -5.70 -1.87 -7.97
N THR A 115 -4.63 -1.33 -8.53
CA THR A 115 -4.64 -0.02 -9.19
C THR A 115 -3.61 0.04 -10.31
N ASP A 116 -3.88 0.85 -11.32
CA ASP A 116 -2.98 1.23 -12.41
C ASP A 116 -2.56 2.70 -12.30
N ALA A 117 -2.72 3.31 -11.12
CA ALA A 117 -2.41 4.71 -10.88
C ALA A 117 -0.96 5.06 -11.26
N ASP A 118 -0.78 6.22 -11.89
CA ASP A 118 0.54 6.77 -12.19
C ASP A 118 1.16 7.37 -10.91
N LEU A 119 1.98 6.56 -10.23
CA LEU A 119 2.63 6.95 -8.98
C LEU A 119 3.69 8.03 -9.21
N THR A 120 4.30 8.08 -10.39
CA THR A 120 5.28 9.11 -10.76
C THR A 120 4.60 10.46 -10.86
N ALA A 121 3.48 10.53 -11.59
CA ALA A 121 2.69 11.76 -11.69
C ALA A 121 2.12 12.20 -10.32
N ALA A 122 1.77 11.24 -9.46
CA ALA A 122 1.31 11.54 -8.10
C ALA A 122 2.41 12.16 -7.24
N GLU A 123 3.65 11.64 -7.30
CA GLU A 123 4.81 12.20 -6.59
C GLU A 123 5.13 13.60 -7.11
N GLU A 124 5.15 13.81 -8.42
CA GLU A 124 5.39 15.12 -9.04
C GLU A 124 4.35 16.14 -8.60
N PHE A 125 3.06 15.76 -8.61
CA PHE A 125 1.98 16.61 -8.12
C PHE A 125 2.15 16.95 -6.63
N HIS A 126 2.51 15.98 -5.80
CA HIS A 126 2.78 16.18 -4.38
C HIS A 126 3.87 17.24 -4.17
N ARG A 127 5.01 17.11 -4.86
CA ARG A 127 6.13 18.03 -4.78
C ARG A 127 5.76 19.44 -5.27
N GLN A 128 5.03 19.53 -6.41
CA GLN A 128 4.56 20.80 -6.95
C GLN A 128 3.61 21.54 -6.02
N LYS A 129 2.75 20.82 -5.31
CA LYS A 129 1.79 21.41 -4.36
C LYS A 129 2.40 21.75 -3.01
N GLY A 130 3.55 21.18 -2.65
CA GLY A 130 4.16 21.34 -1.34
C GLY A 130 3.23 20.87 -0.21
N SER A 131 2.42 19.88 -0.47
CA SER A 131 1.40 19.39 0.46
C SER A 131 2.02 18.47 1.51
N ALA A 132 1.46 18.45 2.72
CA ALA A 132 1.84 17.46 3.73
C ALA A 132 1.37 16.04 3.36
N VAL A 133 0.20 15.93 2.72
CA VAL A 133 -0.38 14.67 2.25
C VAL A 133 -1.05 14.89 0.90
N THR A 134 -0.88 13.95 -0.01
CA THR A 134 -1.61 13.86 -1.29
C THR A 134 -2.38 12.54 -1.33
N VAL A 135 -3.65 12.58 -1.68
CA VAL A 135 -4.51 11.40 -1.76
C VAL A 135 -4.87 11.15 -3.22
N LEU A 136 -4.64 9.93 -3.69
CA LEU A 136 -5.14 9.49 -4.98
C LEU A 136 -6.63 9.16 -4.86
N LEU A 137 -7.43 9.72 -5.73
CA LEU A 137 -8.87 9.55 -5.77
C LEU A 137 -9.29 8.89 -7.08
N SER A 138 -10.32 8.06 -7.01
CA SER A 138 -10.99 7.50 -8.17
C SER A 138 -12.49 7.86 -8.14
N TYR A 139 -13.12 7.85 -9.30
CA TYR A 139 -14.56 8.00 -9.39
C TYR A 139 -15.25 6.70 -8.97
N ALA A 140 -16.19 6.78 -8.04
CA ALA A 140 -17.04 5.66 -7.65
C ALA A 140 -18.49 5.95 -8.07
N PRO A 141 -19.13 5.06 -8.89
CA PRO A 141 -20.53 5.23 -9.29
C PRO A 141 -21.49 5.27 -8.11
N ASP A 142 -21.23 4.47 -7.07
CA ASP A 142 -21.97 4.46 -5.81
C ASP A 142 -21.03 4.81 -4.64
N PRO A 143 -21.03 6.05 -4.17
CA PRO A 143 -20.13 6.49 -3.11
C PRO A 143 -20.53 6.01 -1.70
N ARG A 144 -21.68 5.36 -1.53
CA ARG A 144 -22.20 4.96 -0.20
C ARG A 144 -21.31 3.93 0.52
N GLU A 145 -20.55 3.15 -0.24
CA GLU A 145 -19.63 2.15 0.30
C GLU A 145 -18.20 2.68 0.48
N TYR A 146 -17.94 3.92 0.05
CA TYR A 146 -16.61 4.53 0.03
C TYR A 146 -16.61 5.86 0.76
N GLY A 147 -15.44 6.29 1.23
CA GLY A 147 -15.25 7.64 1.71
C GLY A 147 -15.36 8.65 0.55
N THR A 148 -16.17 9.68 0.73
CA THR A 148 -16.27 10.78 -0.24
C THR A 148 -15.37 11.94 0.14
N VAL A 149 -14.82 12.63 -0.86
CA VAL A 149 -13.90 13.74 -0.65
C VAL A 149 -14.45 15.01 -1.27
N ILE A 150 -14.45 16.10 -0.52
CA ILE A 150 -14.86 17.43 -0.99
C ILE A 150 -13.62 18.18 -1.44
N LEU A 151 -13.60 18.60 -2.71
CA LEU A 151 -12.48 19.31 -3.33
C LEU A 151 -12.79 20.79 -3.58
N ALA A 152 -11.86 21.66 -3.21
CA ALA A 152 -11.80 23.03 -3.71
C ALA A 152 -11.02 23.11 -5.04
N ARG A 153 -11.00 24.31 -5.65
CA ARG A 153 -10.20 24.55 -6.86
C ARG A 153 -8.74 24.19 -6.63
N GLY A 154 -8.11 23.56 -7.64
CA GLY A 154 -6.71 23.15 -7.60
C GLY A 154 -6.44 21.85 -6.83
N GLY A 155 -7.49 21.07 -6.51
CA GLY A 155 -7.37 19.74 -5.91
C GLY A 155 -7.18 19.74 -4.39
N ARG A 156 -7.36 20.87 -3.71
CA ARG A 156 -7.27 20.93 -2.25
C ARG A 156 -8.47 20.24 -1.61
N ILE A 157 -8.23 19.27 -0.73
CA ILE A 157 -9.25 18.60 0.07
C ILE A 157 -9.73 19.57 1.18
N THR A 158 -11.04 19.73 1.29
CA THR A 158 -11.70 20.60 2.27
C THR A 158 -12.62 19.84 3.22
N GLY A 159 -12.88 18.56 2.95
CA GLY A 159 -13.70 17.69 3.80
C GLY A 159 -13.72 16.24 3.31
N PHE A 160 -14.14 15.37 4.20
CA PHE A 160 -14.39 13.95 4.01
C PHE A 160 -15.82 13.62 4.37
#